data_0fe021a8382ebd69fa8ddf09632401b6
#
_entry.id   0fe021a8382ebd69fa8ddf09632401b6
#
_cell.length_a   1.000
_cell.length_b   1.000
_cell.length_c   1.000
_cell.angle_alpha   90.00
_cell.angle_beta   90.00
_cell.angle_gamma   90.00
#
_symmetry.space_group_name_H-M   'P 1'
#
loop_
_entity.id
_entity.type
_entity.pdbx_description
1 polymer ?
#
loop_
_entity_poly.entity_id
_entity_poly.type
_entity_poly.pdbx_seq_one_letter_code
_entity_poly.pdbx_strand_id
1 'polypeptide(L)'
;QRRLARNLLRDVVGGYIGSRPESLKALKEMKAIAVLMRFALEQGDIDEFAELLNQHWKLSCMLDAGTTNTCIDQILLVCEDLVDGKFISGAGGGGFILKKDVTKEQLHERLHGVFQDSGVDVWDCELLV
;
A
#
# COMPACT_ATOMS: atom_id res chain seq x y z
N GLN A 1 7.85 9.81 7.22
CA GLN A 1 9.14 9.32 6.73
C GLN A 1 9.11 9.16 5.21
N ARG A 2 10.13 9.66 4.54
CA ARG A 2 10.24 9.60 3.10
C ARG A 2 11.24 8.53 2.66
N ARG A 3 10.91 7.82 1.60
CA ARG A 3 11.83 6.97 0.87
C ARG A 3 12.33 7.73 -0.36
N LEU A 4 13.51 7.38 -0.85
CA LEU A 4 14.01 7.94 -2.10
C LEU A 4 13.43 7.14 -3.27
N ALA A 5 12.39 7.67 -3.91
CA ALA A 5 11.72 7.03 -5.04
C ALA A 5 12.71 6.69 -6.16
N ARG A 6 13.73 7.53 -6.37
CA ARG A 6 14.78 7.29 -7.35
C ARG A 6 15.53 5.98 -7.11
N ASN A 7 15.86 5.69 -5.85
CA ASN A 7 16.57 4.44 -5.51
C ASN A 7 15.66 3.23 -5.69
N LEU A 8 14.40 3.34 -5.29
CA LEU A 8 13.42 2.27 -5.49
C LEU A 8 13.23 1.97 -6.99
N LEU A 9 13.05 2.99 -7.81
CA LEU A 9 12.92 2.83 -9.25
C LEU A 9 14.17 2.21 -9.88
N ARG A 10 15.35 2.62 -9.43
CA ARG A 10 16.61 2.06 -9.91
C ARG A 10 16.67 0.56 -9.65
N ASP A 11 16.31 0.13 -8.44
CA ASP A 11 16.35 -1.27 -8.05
C ASP A 11 15.36 -2.11 -8.86
N VAL A 12 14.13 -1.59 -9.06
CA VAL A 12 13.09 -2.28 -9.86
C VAL A 12 13.53 -2.40 -11.32
N VAL A 13 14.03 -1.31 -11.92
CA VAL A 13 14.52 -1.31 -13.30
C VAL A 13 15.73 -2.23 -13.44
N GLY A 14 16.65 -2.19 -12.48
CA GLY A 14 17.80 -3.09 -12.46
C GLY A 14 17.40 -4.55 -12.45
N GLY A 15 16.39 -4.91 -11.64
CA GLY A 15 15.85 -6.26 -11.63
C GLY A 15 15.23 -6.67 -12.96
N TYR A 16 14.50 -5.76 -13.61
CA TYR A 16 13.91 -6.00 -14.92
C TYR A 16 14.97 -6.18 -16.02
N ILE A 17 15.95 -5.27 -16.07
CA ILE A 17 17.04 -5.31 -17.05
C ILE A 17 17.90 -6.57 -16.84
N GLY A 18 18.11 -6.96 -15.57
CA GLY A 18 18.83 -8.18 -15.22
C GLY A 18 18.07 -9.46 -15.53
N SER A 19 16.84 -9.36 -16.03
CA SER A 19 15.97 -10.49 -16.37
C SER A 19 15.79 -11.48 -15.22
N ARG A 20 15.68 -10.99 -14.00
CA ARG A 20 15.40 -11.84 -12.82
C ARG A 20 14.01 -12.45 -12.96
N PRO A 21 13.87 -13.80 -12.96
CA PRO A 21 12.57 -14.44 -13.15
C PRO A 21 11.50 -14.01 -12.15
N GLU A 22 11.88 -13.85 -10.87
CA GLU A 22 10.95 -13.43 -9.83
C GLU A 22 10.44 -12.01 -10.07
N SER A 23 11.32 -11.09 -10.49
CA SER A 23 10.96 -9.71 -10.78
C SER A 23 10.02 -9.62 -11.98
N LEU A 24 10.31 -10.37 -13.05
CA LEU A 24 9.44 -10.39 -14.24
C LEU A 24 8.07 -10.96 -13.92
N LYS A 25 8.02 -12.04 -13.14
CA LYS A 25 6.76 -12.64 -12.69
C LYS A 25 5.95 -11.67 -11.87
N ALA A 26 6.57 -11.02 -10.89
CA ALA A 26 5.90 -10.05 -10.02
C ALA A 26 5.35 -8.86 -10.82
N LEU A 27 6.12 -8.33 -11.78
CA LEU A 27 5.66 -7.23 -12.64
C LEU A 27 4.45 -7.63 -13.48
N LYS A 28 4.43 -8.85 -14.02
CA LYS A 28 3.29 -9.37 -14.79
C LYS A 28 2.06 -9.52 -13.91
N GLU A 29 2.22 -10.05 -12.71
CA GLU A 29 1.12 -10.19 -11.75
C GLU A 29 0.58 -8.82 -11.32
N MET A 30 1.45 -7.85 -11.08
CA MET A 30 1.03 -6.49 -10.73
C MET A 30 0.21 -5.85 -11.84
N LYS A 31 0.60 -6.07 -13.10
CA LYS A 31 -0.16 -5.58 -14.24
C LYS A 31 -1.55 -6.19 -14.30
N ALA A 32 -1.65 -7.50 -14.10
CA ALA A 32 -2.94 -8.20 -14.07
C ALA A 32 -3.82 -7.68 -12.91
N ILE A 33 -3.25 -7.51 -11.73
CA ILE A 33 -3.96 -6.98 -10.56
C ILE A 33 -4.47 -5.56 -10.82
N ALA A 34 -3.67 -4.71 -11.46
CA ALA A 34 -4.08 -3.35 -11.80
C ALA A 34 -5.34 -3.33 -12.67
N VAL A 35 -5.42 -4.23 -13.64
CA VAL A 35 -6.61 -4.37 -14.50
C VAL A 35 -7.82 -4.80 -13.68
N LEU A 36 -7.65 -5.79 -12.80
CA LEU A 36 -8.73 -6.26 -11.92
C LEU A 36 -9.18 -5.17 -10.94
N MET A 37 -8.25 -4.37 -10.42
CA MET A 37 -8.57 -3.23 -9.55
C MET A 37 -9.45 -2.22 -10.28
N ARG A 38 -9.14 -1.92 -11.54
CA ARG A 38 -9.95 -1.03 -12.36
C ARG A 38 -11.39 -1.54 -12.48
N PHE A 39 -11.55 -2.84 -12.80
CA PHE A 39 -12.88 -3.43 -12.91
C PHE A 39 -13.63 -3.38 -11.57
N ALA A 40 -12.96 -3.67 -10.47
CA ALA A 40 -13.58 -3.60 -9.14
C ALA A 40 -14.10 -2.20 -8.84
N LEU A 41 -13.31 -1.16 -9.15
CA LEU A 41 -13.72 0.24 -8.96
C LEU A 41 -14.90 0.60 -9.85
N GLU A 42 -14.88 0.20 -11.11
CA GLU A 42 -15.98 0.47 -12.06
C GLU A 42 -17.29 -0.14 -11.61
N GLN A 43 -17.25 -1.27 -10.92
CA GLN A 43 -18.43 -1.96 -10.39
C GLN A 43 -18.80 -1.51 -8.98
N GLY A 44 -18.01 -0.65 -8.36
CA GLY A 44 -18.23 -0.23 -6.98
C GLY A 44 -17.94 -1.31 -5.95
N ASP A 45 -17.16 -2.33 -6.33
CA ASP A 45 -16.80 -3.44 -5.43
C ASP A 45 -15.55 -3.06 -4.63
N ILE A 46 -15.75 -2.35 -3.54
CA ILE A 46 -14.67 -1.86 -2.68
C ILE A 46 -13.99 -3.01 -1.93
N ASP A 47 -14.71 -4.04 -1.56
CA ASP A 47 -14.14 -5.20 -0.86
C ASP A 47 -13.12 -5.92 -1.76
N GLU A 48 -13.48 -6.15 -3.02
CA GLU A 48 -12.56 -6.74 -3.99
C GLU A 48 -11.38 -5.83 -4.27
N PHE A 49 -11.62 -4.51 -4.39
CA PHE A 49 -10.55 -3.54 -4.57
C PHE A 49 -9.55 -3.58 -3.41
N ALA A 50 -10.04 -3.65 -2.17
CA ALA A 50 -9.20 -3.71 -0.98
C ALA A 50 -8.33 -4.97 -0.97
N GLU A 51 -8.88 -6.11 -1.33
CA GLU A 51 -8.14 -7.37 -1.41
C GLU A 51 -7.04 -7.30 -2.48
N LEU A 52 -7.38 -6.78 -3.65
CA LEU A 52 -6.41 -6.59 -4.74
C LEU A 52 -5.30 -5.62 -4.35
N LEU A 53 -5.65 -4.58 -3.61
CA LEU A 53 -4.67 -3.61 -3.11
C LEU A 53 -3.66 -4.28 -2.18
N ASN A 54 -4.12 -5.17 -1.30
CA ASN A 54 -3.25 -5.94 -0.41
C ASN A 54 -2.32 -6.87 -1.20
N GLN A 55 -2.84 -7.53 -2.23
CA GLN A 55 -2.02 -8.38 -3.11
C GLN A 55 -0.96 -7.56 -3.84
N HIS A 56 -1.33 -6.39 -4.34
CA HIS A 56 -0.38 -5.48 -4.99
C HIS A 56 0.74 -5.06 -4.03
N TRP A 57 0.39 -4.76 -2.79
CA TRP A 57 1.37 -4.40 -1.76
C TRP A 57 2.37 -5.53 -1.51
N LYS A 58 1.90 -6.77 -1.40
CA LYS A 58 2.77 -7.93 -1.23
C LYS A 58 3.76 -8.09 -2.39
N LEU A 59 3.28 -7.93 -3.62
CA LEU A 59 4.14 -8.01 -4.81
C LEU A 59 5.16 -6.89 -4.85
N SER A 60 4.77 -5.68 -4.45
CA SER A 60 5.69 -4.55 -4.36
C SER A 60 6.83 -4.84 -3.39
N CYS A 61 6.55 -5.42 -2.24
CA CYS A 61 7.55 -5.80 -1.25
C CYS A 61 8.46 -6.93 -1.76
N MET A 62 7.94 -7.83 -2.60
CA MET A 62 8.75 -8.89 -3.22
C MET A 62 9.69 -8.34 -4.29
N LEU A 63 9.27 -7.30 -5.02
CA LEU A 63 10.10 -6.66 -6.03
C LEU A 63 11.32 -5.96 -5.43
N ASP A 64 11.13 -5.29 -4.32
CA ASP A 64 12.19 -4.56 -3.65
C ASP A 64 11.89 -4.42 -2.16
N ALA A 65 12.81 -4.91 -1.34
CA ALA A 65 12.73 -4.76 0.11
C ALA A 65 12.69 -3.28 0.54
N GLY A 66 13.22 -2.36 -0.29
CA GLY A 66 13.15 -0.92 -0.04
C GLY A 66 11.75 -0.32 -0.17
N THR A 67 10.78 -1.08 -0.68
CA THR A 67 9.37 -0.65 -0.75
C THR A 67 8.80 -0.38 0.63
N THR A 68 9.24 -1.13 1.63
CA THR A 68 8.83 -0.95 3.02
C THR A 68 10.04 -0.81 3.94
N ASN A 69 9.80 -0.44 5.18
CA ASN A 69 10.82 -0.40 6.23
C ASN A 69 10.14 -0.66 7.58
N THR A 70 10.95 -0.76 8.65
CA THR A 70 10.44 -1.07 9.99
C THR A 70 9.35 -0.10 10.45
N CYS A 71 9.50 1.19 10.19
CA CYS A 71 8.51 2.20 10.58
C CYS A 71 7.18 2.00 9.86
N ILE A 72 7.23 1.78 8.55
CA ILE A 72 6.05 1.51 7.73
C ILE A 72 5.37 0.23 8.19
N ASP A 73 6.15 -0.84 8.41
CA ASP A 73 5.63 -2.12 8.86
C ASP A 73 4.91 -2.01 10.20
N GLN A 74 5.45 -1.23 11.13
CA GLN A 74 4.81 -1.00 12.42
C GLN A 74 3.48 -0.26 12.29
N ILE A 75 3.42 0.77 11.43
CA ILE A 75 2.18 1.50 11.18
C ILE A 75 1.12 0.56 10.59
N LEU A 76 1.48 -0.23 9.59
CA LEU A 76 0.55 -1.17 8.96
C LEU A 76 0.06 -2.24 9.93
N LEU A 77 0.95 -2.75 10.77
CA LEU A 77 0.61 -3.77 11.77
C LEU A 77 -0.35 -3.21 12.84
N VAL A 78 -0.10 -2.00 13.33
CA VAL A 78 -0.93 -1.36 14.35
C VAL A 78 -2.37 -1.14 13.87
N CYS A 79 -2.55 -0.91 12.57
CA CYS A 79 -3.86 -0.63 11.98
C CYS A 79 -4.53 -1.85 11.34
N GLU A 80 -3.90 -3.03 11.39
CA GLU A 80 -4.35 -4.21 10.65
C GLU A 80 -5.81 -4.60 10.94
N ASP A 81 -6.22 -4.52 12.20
CA ASP A 81 -7.58 -4.87 12.61
C ASP A 81 -8.64 -3.84 12.22
N LEU A 82 -8.23 -2.65 11.80
CA LEU A 82 -9.14 -1.55 11.46
C LEU A 82 -9.34 -1.39 9.95
N VAL A 83 -8.54 -2.07 9.13
CA VAL A 83 -8.52 -1.83 7.69
C VAL A 83 -8.77 -3.10 6.88
N ASP A 84 -9.42 -2.95 5.73
CA ASP A 84 -9.58 -4.01 4.74
C ASP A 84 -8.48 -3.95 3.67
N GLY A 85 -7.92 -2.78 3.41
CA GLY A 85 -6.87 -2.60 2.43
C GLY A 85 -5.83 -1.59 2.88
N LYS A 86 -4.60 -1.77 2.41
CA LYS A 86 -3.47 -0.91 2.77
C LYS A 86 -2.44 -0.86 1.65
N PHE A 87 -1.76 0.28 1.52
CA PHE A 87 -0.69 0.45 0.56
C PHE A 87 0.20 1.63 0.94
N ILE A 88 1.40 1.67 0.36
CA ILE A 88 2.28 2.83 0.43
C ILE A 88 2.44 3.37 -0.99
N SER A 89 2.22 4.67 -1.15
CA SER A 89 2.26 5.35 -2.43
C SER A 89 3.48 6.26 -2.51
N GLY A 90 4.20 6.18 -3.64
CA GLY A 90 5.28 7.11 -3.95
C GLY A 90 6.40 7.12 -2.91
N ALA A 91 6.71 8.29 -2.40
CA ALA A 91 7.85 8.54 -1.51
C ALA A 91 7.60 8.17 -0.04
N GLY A 92 6.58 7.40 0.24
CA GLY A 92 6.31 6.90 1.60
C GLY A 92 5.00 7.37 2.21
N GLY A 93 4.15 8.06 1.45
CA GLY A 93 2.77 8.28 1.87
C GLY A 93 2.00 6.97 1.82
N GLY A 94 1.05 6.80 2.71
CA GLY A 94 0.28 5.57 2.77
C GLY A 94 -1.21 5.82 2.66
N GLY A 95 -1.95 4.76 2.46
CA GLY A 95 -3.40 4.81 2.43
C GLY A 95 -4.03 3.56 3.00
N PHE A 96 -5.23 3.74 3.51
CA PHE A 96 -6.02 2.67 4.09
C PHE A 96 -7.44 2.69 3.56
N ILE A 97 -8.00 1.51 3.36
CA ILE A 97 -9.44 1.33 3.19
C ILE A 97 -9.95 0.77 4.51
N LEU A 98 -10.75 1.54 5.22
CA LEU A 98 -11.26 1.16 6.53
C LEU A 98 -12.32 0.07 6.43
N LYS A 99 -12.40 -0.77 7.45
CA LYS A 99 -13.49 -1.72 7.60
C LYS A 99 -14.81 -0.94 7.75
N LYS A 100 -15.92 -1.60 7.39
CA LYS A 100 -17.25 -0.99 7.27
C LYS A 100 -17.66 -0.16 8.50
N ASP A 101 -17.40 -0.67 9.70
CA ASP A 101 -17.85 -0.02 10.94
C ASP A 101 -16.74 0.77 11.64
N VAL A 102 -15.63 1.02 10.94
CA VAL A 102 -14.49 1.77 11.49
C VAL A 102 -14.50 3.19 10.94
N THR A 103 -14.33 4.17 11.84
CA THR A 103 -14.27 5.57 11.47
C THR A 103 -12.83 6.07 11.35
N LYS A 104 -12.66 7.16 10.61
CA LYS A 104 -11.36 7.84 10.51
C LYS A 104 -10.84 8.24 11.90
N GLU A 105 -11.73 8.66 12.78
CA GLU A 105 -11.40 9.05 14.14
C GLU A 105 -10.82 7.90 14.94
N GLN A 106 -11.35 6.69 14.79
CA GLN A 106 -10.80 5.49 15.43
C GLN A 106 -9.38 5.18 14.93
N LEU A 107 -9.15 5.32 13.63
CA LEU A 107 -7.82 5.15 13.06
C LEU A 107 -6.85 6.21 13.60
N HIS A 108 -7.29 7.47 13.63
CA HIS A 108 -6.50 8.58 14.14
C HIS A 108 -6.12 8.36 15.60
N GLU A 109 -7.08 7.97 16.45
CA GLU A 109 -6.82 7.67 17.86
C GLU A 109 -5.82 6.54 18.03
N ARG A 110 -5.97 5.46 17.24
CA ARG A 110 -5.05 4.32 17.30
C ARG A 110 -3.63 4.75 16.98
N LEU A 111 -3.43 5.51 15.90
CA LEU A 111 -2.12 5.97 15.47
C LEU A 111 -1.51 6.96 16.48
N HIS A 112 -2.30 7.90 16.98
CA HIS A 112 -1.83 8.85 17.98
C HIS A 112 -1.48 8.16 19.31
N GLY A 113 -2.26 7.17 19.72
CA GLY A 113 -2.00 6.42 20.94
C GLY A 113 -0.69 5.63 20.92
N VAL A 114 -0.28 5.14 19.72
CA VAL A 114 0.94 4.35 19.58
C VAL A 114 2.14 5.22 19.23
N PHE A 115 1.97 6.17 18.31
CA PHE A 115 3.07 6.97 17.76
C PHE A 115 3.15 8.38 18.32
N GLN A 116 2.14 8.82 19.09
CA GLN A 116 2.08 10.15 19.70
C GLN A 116 2.40 11.27 18.70
N ASP A 117 3.34 12.15 19.02
CA ASP A 117 3.69 13.31 18.21
C ASP A 117 4.75 13.02 17.14
N SER A 118 4.79 11.81 16.62
CA SER A 118 5.82 11.41 15.65
C SER A 118 5.53 11.84 14.20
N GLY A 119 4.55 12.73 13.99
CA GLY A 119 4.24 13.29 12.67
C GLY A 119 3.31 12.42 11.81
N VAL A 120 2.57 11.51 12.45
CA VAL A 120 1.58 10.68 11.75
C VAL A 120 0.23 11.40 11.75
N ASP A 121 -0.24 11.79 10.57
CA ASP A 121 -1.53 12.44 10.37
C ASP A 121 -2.44 11.59 9.50
N VAL A 122 -3.76 11.74 9.70
CA VAL A 122 -4.78 11.02 8.92
C VAL A 122 -5.61 12.03 8.13
N TRP A 123 -5.67 11.82 6.82
CA TRP A 123 -6.38 12.69 5.88
C TRP A 123 -7.48 11.91 5.15
N ASP A 124 -8.60 12.58 4.87
CA ASP A 124 -9.66 12.02 4.04
C ASP A 124 -9.25 12.03 2.58
N CYS A 125 -9.73 11.02 1.85
CA CYS A 125 -9.50 10.88 0.43
C CYS A 125 -10.78 10.37 -0.24
N GLU A 126 -11.13 10.93 -1.38
CA GLU A 126 -12.24 10.44 -2.20
C GLU A 126 -11.71 9.81 -3.48
N LEU A 127 -12.37 8.72 -3.90
CA LEU A 127 -12.09 8.11 -5.19
C LEU A 127 -12.99 8.76 -6.23
N LEU A 128 -12.36 9.41 -7.22
CA LEU A 128 -13.08 9.96 -8.38
C LEU A 128 -13.06 8.92 -9.48
N VAL A 129 -14.21 8.38 -9.76
CA VAL A 129 -14.36 7.29 -10.74
C VAL A 129 -15.14 7.78 -11.95
#